data_b44ca4ce79180a09182da5cd086711f3
#
_entry.id   b44ca4ce79180a09182da5cd086711f3
#
_cell.length_a   1.000
_cell.length_b   1.000
_cell.length_c   1.000
_cell.angle_alpha   90.00
_cell.angle_beta   90.00
_cell.angle_gamma   90.00
#
_symmetry.space_group_name_H-M   'P 1'
#
loop_
_entity.id
_entity.type
_entity.pdbx_description
1 polymer ?
#
loop_
_entity_poly.entity_id
_entity_poly.type
_entity_poly.pdbx_seq_one_letter_code
_entity_poly.pdbx_strand_id
1 'polypeptide(L)'
;MTTRTTQYPKVSIANSELRHIESSVIGQDYQIKIRLPEDYSNTTNLYSVLYLLDGDHAFAMATDIVQYLIYGKHIPDLIIVSPAYDSKKAPDEGGKNMRDRDFDMTPEGDQYIEFLQKELIPFAESNYRVSPTDRTLWGYSSSGYFALYTLFQKPNLFQKYIIVDGCDNEEHSKVEKIYAAQHSDLPIRLFISAPPERDASKFFGNLRRRNYANLQAEYAQLNDIGHFAVSAEGLTKGLVSVFGK
;
A
#
# COMPACT_ATOMS: atom_id res chain seq x y z
N MET A 1 -46.37 24.44 -6.88
CA MET A 1 -45.21 24.70 -6.01
C MET A 1 -44.00 24.02 -6.64
N THR A 2 -43.09 24.79 -7.22
CA THR A 2 -41.87 24.28 -7.85
C THR A 2 -40.85 24.02 -6.74
N THR A 3 -40.60 22.78 -6.40
CA THR A 3 -39.52 22.39 -5.47
C THR A 3 -38.18 22.75 -6.11
N ARG A 4 -37.56 23.84 -5.67
CA ARG A 4 -36.15 24.16 -5.96
C ARG A 4 -35.32 23.03 -5.29
N THR A 5 -34.80 22.11 -6.09
CA THR A 5 -33.76 21.17 -5.65
C THR A 5 -32.49 22.00 -5.47
N THR A 6 -32.18 22.40 -4.24
CA THR A 6 -30.93 23.07 -3.91
C THR A 6 -29.81 22.04 -4.04
N GLN A 7 -28.99 22.16 -5.08
CA GLN A 7 -27.83 21.29 -5.27
C GLN A 7 -26.69 21.84 -4.40
N TYR A 8 -26.37 21.14 -3.33
CA TYR A 8 -25.22 21.46 -2.48
C TYR A 8 -23.92 20.99 -3.13
N PRO A 9 -22.79 21.70 -2.94
CA PRO A 9 -21.49 21.26 -3.44
C PRO A 9 -21.08 19.94 -2.76
N LYS A 10 -20.45 19.06 -3.53
CA LYS A 10 -19.89 17.81 -2.98
C LYS A 10 -18.64 18.12 -2.16
N VAL A 11 -18.42 17.40 -1.07
CA VAL A 11 -17.15 17.41 -0.33
C VAL A 11 -16.13 16.62 -1.13
N SER A 12 -14.92 17.16 -1.27
CA SER A 12 -13.79 16.53 -1.94
C SER A 12 -12.59 16.47 -1.00
N ILE A 13 -11.69 15.54 -1.25
CA ILE A 13 -10.42 15.45 -0.54
C ILE A 13 -9.49 16.52 -1.10
N ALA A 14 -8.95 17.37 -0.23
CA ALA A 14 -8.05 18.44 -0.65
C ALA A 14 -6.75 17.89 -1.23
N ASN A 15 -6.17 18.60 -2.19
CA ASN A 15 -4.92 18.27 -2.87
C ASN A 15 -4.91 16.87 -3.49
N SER A 16 -6.08 16.39 -3.91
CA SER A 16 -6.21 15.09 -4.57
C SER A 16 -6.59 15.23 -6.05
N GLU A 17 -6.14 14.29 -6.84
CA GLU A 17 -6.42 14.18 -8.27
C GLU A 17 -6.90 12.77 -8.60
N LEU A 18 -7.67 12.65 -9.68
CA LEU A 18 -8.04 11.39 -10.29
C LEU A 18 -7.37 11.29 -11.66
N ARG A 19 -6.61 10.23 -11.86
CA ARG A 19 -5.93 9.90 -13.12
C ARG A 19 -6.38 8.52 -13.58
N HIS A 20 -5.98 8.14 -14.78
CA HIS A 20 -6.31 6.83 -15.37
C HIS A 20 -5.07 6.19 -15.98
N ILE A 21 -4.98 4.88 -15.88
CA ILE A 21 -4.02 4.04 -16.60
C ILE A 21 -4.81 2.90 -17.23
N GLU A 22 -4.81 2.85 -18.55
CA GLU A 22 -5.24 1.68 -19.32
C GLU A 22 -4.05 0.71 -19.36
N SER A 23 -4.09 -0.31 -18.50
CA SER A 23 -2.98 -1.24 -18.36
C SER A 23 -2.89 -2.16 -19.57
N SER A 24 -1.78 -2.09 -20.25
CA SER A 24 -1.44 -3.01 -21.35
C SER A 24 -0.98 -4.38 -20.82
N VAL A 25 -0.47 -4.43 -19.60
CA VAL A 25 -0.03 -5.66 -18.94
C VAL A 25 -1.22 -6.53 -18.55
N ILE A 26 -2.28 -5.91 -18.00
CA ILE A 26 -3.44 -6.65 -17.46
C ILE A 26 -4.64 -6.59 -18.42
N GLY A 27 -4.73 -5.58 -19.29
CA GLY A 27 -5.91 -5.31 -20.12
C GLY A 27 -7.08 -4.73 -19.32
N GLN A 28 -6.78 -3.94 -18.28
CA GLN A 28 -7.74 -3.34 -17.35
C GLN A 28 -7.52 -1.83 -17.27
N ASP A 29 -8.59 -1.05 -17.20
CA ASP A 29 -8.54 0.38 -16.87
C ASP A 29 -8.56 0.58 -15.37
N TYR A 30 -7.55 1.25 -14.84
CA TYR A 30 -7.44 1.60 -13.43
C TYR A 30 -7.61 3.09 -13.22
N GLN A 31 -8.44 3.47 -12.26
CA GLN A 31 -8.39 4.80 -11.66
C GLN A 31 -7.17 4.90 -10.76
N ILE A 32 -6.42 5.98 -10.86
CA ILE A 32 -5.29 6.27 -9.98
C ILE A 32 -5.62 7.50 -9.17
N LYS A 33 -5.87 7.30 -7.87
CA LYS A 33 -6.14 8.38 -6.92
C LYS A 33 -4.81 8.89 -6.37
N ILE A 34 -4.55 10.16 -6.54
CA ILE A 34 -3.30 10.82 -6.13
C ILE A 34 -3.61 11.82 -5.04
N ARG A 35 -2.80 11.88 -3.98
CA ARG A 35 -2.80 12.96 -3.01
C ARG A 35 -1.42 13.60 -2.97
N LEU A 36 -1.36 14.91 -3.17
CA LEU A 36 -0.15 15.70 -3.14
C LEU A 36 0.04 16.39 -1.78
N PRO A 37 1.28 16.66 -1.34
CA PRO A 37 1.55 17.53 -0.19
C PRO A 37 0.93 18.93 -0.36
N GLU A 38 0.64 19.61 0.75
CA GLU A 38 0.02 20.96 0.71
C GLU A 38 0.84 21.96 -0.08
N ASP A 39 2.14 21.98 0.14
CA ASP A 39 3.07 22.91 -0.52
C ASP A 39 3.66 22.39 -1.84
N TYR A 40 3.07 21.33 -2.42
CA TYR A 40 3.61 20.69 -3.61
C TYR A 40 3.92 21.68 -4.74
N SER A 41 3.04 22.63 -5.05
CA SER A 41 3.22 23.62 -6.12
C SER A 41 4.30 24.68 -5.80
N ASN A 42 4.68 24.83 -4.53
CA ASN A 42 5.59 25.88 -4.06
C ASN A 42 7.02 25.38 -3.83
N THR A 43 7.30 24.12 -4.08
CA THR A 43 8.62 23.50 -3.85
C THR A 43 9.11 22.78 -5.10
N THR A 44 10.42 22.47 -5.12
CA THR A 44 11.06 21.62 -6.14
C THR A 44 11.54 20.30 -5.56
N ASN A 45 11.14 19.98 -4.33
CA ASN A 45 11.58 18.79 -3.61
C ASN A 45 11.10 17.51 -4.30
N LEU A 46 11.89 16.45 -4.18
CA LEU A 46 11.44 15.08 -4.44
C LEU A 46 10.78 14.53 -3.18
N TYR A 47 9.70 13.82 -3.34
CA TYR A 47 8.90 13.27 -2.24
C TYR A 47 8.96 11.76 -2.19
N SER A 48 8.94 11.20 -0.99
CA SER A 48 8.63 9.79 -0.77
C SER A 48 7.25 9.45 -1.34
N VAL A 49 7.05 8.22 -1.79
CA VAL A 49 5.75 7.75 -2.32
C VAL A 49 5.20 6.62 -1.47
N LEU A 50 3.94 6.76 -1.07
CA LEU A 50 3.12 5.68 -0.54
C LEU A 50 2.26 5.12 -1.67
N TYR A 51 2.62 3.95 -2.20
CA TYR A 51 1.75 3.16 -3.06
C TYR A 51 0.76 2.44 -2.17
N LEU A 52 -0.48 2.89 -2.21
CA LEU A 52 -1.56 2.45 -1.34
C LEU A 52 -2.50 1.53 -2.13
N LEU A 53 -2.45 0.25 -1.87
CA LEU A 53 -3.38 -0.70 -2.49
C LEU A 53 -4.82 -0.49 -1.98
N ASP A 54 -5.82 -1.09 -2.64
CA ASP A 54 -7.23 -0.95 -2.27
C ASP A 54 -7.76 0.49 -2.26
N GLY A 55 -7.44 1.29 -3.29
CA GLY A 55 -7.78 2.72 -3.35
C GLY A 55 -9.26 3.07 -3.20
N ASP A 56 -10.17 2.15 -3.51
CA ASP A 56 -11.61 2.37 -3.31
C ASP A 56 -12.03 2.30 -1.84
N HIS A 57 -11.26 1.59 -1.01
CA HIS A 57 -11.53 1.43 0.41
C HIS A 57 -10.66 2.34 1.28
N ALA A 58 -9.37 2.46 0.94
CA ALA A 58 -8.36 2.99 1.84
C ALA A 58 -7.96 4.45 1.58
N PHE A 59 -8.17 4.99 0.36
CA PHE A 59 -7.59 6.29 -0.03
C PHE A 59 -7.98 7.45 0.88
N ALA A 60 -9.28 7.61 1.19
CA ALA A 60 -9.75 8.70 2.03
C ALA A 60 -9.17 8.61 3.46
N MET A 61 -9.25 7.43 4.06
CA MET A 61 -8.68 7.15 5.39
C MET A 61 -7.17 7.46 5.42
N ALA A 62 -6.43 6.96 4.44
CA ALA A 62 -4.98 7.16 4.38
C ALA A 62 -4.60 8.63 4.19
N THR A 63 -5.38 9.39 3.42
CA THR A 63 -5.15 10.82 3.22
C THR A 63 -5.19 11.58 4.54
N ASP A 64 -6.21 11.35 5.37
CA ASP A 64 -6.36 12.02 6.66
C ASP A 64 -5.27 11.59 7.65
N ILE A 65 -4.99 10.30 7.75
CA ILE A 65 -3.91 9.78 8.62
C ILE A 65 -2.56 10.40 8.25
N VAL A 66 -2.20 10.38 6.96
CA VAL A 66 -0.95 10.98 6.47
C VAL A 66 -0.89 12.46 6.79
N GLN A 67 -1.97 13.21 6.58
CA GLN A 67 -2.04 14.63 6.89
C GLN A 67 -1.77 14.92 8.37
N TYR A 68 -2.40 14.19 9.29
CA TYR A 68 -2.18 14.36 10.73
C TYR A 68 -0.75 13.98 11.15
N LEU A 69 -0.19 12.92 10.58
CA LEU A 69 1.19 12.51 10.88
C LEU A 69 2.23 13.52 10.37
N ILE A 70 2.01 14.13 9.20
CA ILE A 70 2.84 15.22 8.68
C ILE A 70 2.71 16.46 9.57
N TYR A 71 1.48 16.86 9.93
CA TYR A 71 1.24 17.99 10.81
C TYR A 71 1.92 17.81 12.18
N GLY A 72 1.86 16.58 12.73
CA GLY A 72 2.56 16.20 13.96
C GLY A 72 4.08 16.03 13.80
N LYS A 73 4.64 16.17 12.60
CA LYS A 73 6.07 15.94 12.27
C LYS A 73 6.56 14.52 12.60
N HIS A 74 5.66 13.55 12.56
CA HIS A 74 5.99 12.14 12.76
C HIS A 74 6.55 11.49 11.50
N ILE A 75 6.14 11.97 10.32
CA ILE A 75 6.61 11.52 9.01
C ILE A 75 6.92 12.73 8.12
N PRO A 76 7.75 12.58 7.07
CA PRO A 76 7.96 13.63 6.08
C PRO A 76 6.74 13.81 5.18
N ASP A 77 6.72 14.91 4.41
CA ASP A 77 5.80 15.06 3.30
C ASP A 77 5.97 13.92 2.31
N LEU A 78 4.85 13.36 1.83
CA LEU A 78 4.84 12.26 0.86
C LEU A 78 3.64 12.39 -0.09
N ILE A 79 3.78 11.73 -1.25
CA ILE A 79 2.72 11.58 -2.23
C ILE A 79 2.05 10.22 -2.02
N ILE A 80 0.72 10.19 -2.05
CA ILE A 80 -0.02 8.92 -2.11
C ILE A 80 -0.39 8.63 -3.56
N VAL A 81 -0.09 7.43 -4.02
CA VAL A 81 -0.48 6.90 -5.34
C VAL A 81 -1.30 5.64 -5.10
N SER A 82 -2.57 5.64 -5.48
CA SER A 82 -3.49 4.58 -5.10
C SER A 82 -4.32 4.08 -6.27
N PRO A 83 -4.01 2.88 -6.82
CA PRO A 83 -4.85 2.25 -7.83
C PRO A 83 -6.20 1.83 -7.26
N ALA A 84 -7.24 1.98 -8.07
CA ALA A 84 -8.63 1.75 -7.73
C ALA A 84 -9.43 1.27 -8.95
N TYR A 85 -10.61 0.69 -8.72
CA TYR A 85 -11.47 0.12 -9.77
C TYR A 85 -12.74 0.95 -10.03
N ASP A 86 -12.90 2.10 -9.37
CA ASP A 86 -14.16 2.86 -9.34
C ASP A 86 -15.35 2.03 -8.78
N SER A 87 -15.04 1.11 -7.90
CA SER A 87 -16.03 0.21 -7.28
C SER A 87 -15.48 -0.43 -6.02
N LYS A 88 -16.34 -0.52 -4.99
CA LYS A 88 -16.06 -1.33 -3.79
C LYS A 88 -16.56 -2.76 -3.91
N LYS A 89 -17.40 -3.04 -4.90
CA LYS A 89 -18.01 -4.34 -5.13
C LYS A 89 -17.29 -5.12 -6.21
N ALA A 90 -17.14 -6.42 -6.01
CA ALA A 90 -16.64 -7.36 -7.00
C ALA A 90 -17.62 -7.55 -8.18
N PRO A 91 -17.19 -8.13 -9.32
CA PRO A 91 -18.03 -8.34 -10.48
C PRO A 91 -19.27 -9.20 -10.23
N ASP A 92 -19.18 -10.23 -9.42
CA ASP A 92 -20.30 -11.09 -9.02
C ASP A 92 -21.31 -10.37 -8.11
N GLU A 93 -20.91 -9.29 -7.47
CA GLU A 93 -21.76 -8.37 -6.71
C GLU A 93 -22.29 -7.20 -7.55
N GLY A 94 -22.05 -7.22 -8.87
CA GLY A 94 -22.44 -6.16 -9.82
C GLY A 94 -21.52 -4.93 -9.84
N GLY A 95 -20.29 -5.07 -9.36
CA GLY A 95 -19.27 -4.02 -9.36
C GLY A 95 -18.17 -4.24 -10.40
N LYS A 96 -17.01 -3.58 -10.21
CA LYS A 96 -15.85 -3.64 -11.10
C LYS A 96 -14.55 -3.96 -10.36
N ASN A 97 -14.61 -4.18 -9.04
CA ASN A 97 -13.44 -4.39 -8.21
C ASN A 97 -12.84 -5.78 -8.47
N MET A 98 -11.64 -5.81 -9.03
CA MET A 98 -10.92 -7.03 -9.41
C MET A 98 -9.84 -7.41 -8.38
N ARG A 99 -9.92 -6.93 -7.14
CA ARG A 99 -8.91 -7.13 -6.12
C ARG A 99 -8.59 -8.61 -5.84
N ASP A 100 -9.58 -9.50 -5.96
CA ASP A 100 -9.35 -10.92 -5.70
C ASP A 100 -8.48 -11.57 -6.78
N ARG A 101 -8.57 -11.10 -8.04
CA ARG A 101 -7.66 -11.48 -9.12
C ARG A 101 -6.27 -10.84 -8.92
N ASP A 102 -6.25 -9.52 -8.68
CA ASP A 102 -5.02 -8.73 -8.70
C ASP A 102 -4.14 -8.99 -7.48
N PHE A 103 -4.74 -9.37 -6.35
CA PHE A 103 -4.02 -9.67 -5.10
C PHE A 103 -3.89 -11.17 -4.83
N ASP A 104 -4.14 -12.00 -5.82
CA ASP A 104 -3.86 -13.43 -5.71
C ASP A 104 -2.34 -13.68 -5.77
N MET A 105 -1.87 -14.71 -5.09
CA MET A 105 -0.46 -15.15 -5.09
C MET A 105 -0.25 -16.27 -6.10
N THR A 106 -0.74 -16.04 -7.31
CA THR A 106 -0.70 -16.92 -8.48
C THR A 106 -0.12 -16.16 -9.67
N PRO A 107 0.02 -16.78 -10.85
CA PRO A 107 0.47 -16.08 -12.06
C PRO A 107 -0.34 -14.82 -12.43
N GLU A 108 -1.62 -14.76 -12.05
CA GLU A 108 -2.46 -13.56 -12.24
C GLU A 108 -2.01 -12.41 -11.35
N GLY A 109 -1.68 -12.66 -10.09
CA GLY A 109 -1.11 -11.66 -9.18
C GLY A 109 0.30 -11.24 -9.59
N ASP A 110 1.09 -12.12 -10.22
CA ASP A 110 2.38 -11.75 -10.80
C ASP A 110 2.21 -10.71 -11.91
N GLN A 111 1.11 -10.75 -12.69
CA GLN A 111 0.79 -9.69 -13.67
C GLN A 111 0.53 -8.34 -12.98
N TYR A 112 -0.08 -8.35 -11.78
CA TYR A 112 -0.27 -7.11 -11.05
C TYR A 112 1.06 -6.55 -10.49
N ILE A 113 2.00 -7.40 -10.10
CA ILE A 113 3.37 -6.96 -9.80
C ILE A 113 4.03 -6.32 -11.05
N GLU A 114 3.83 -6.90 -12.23
CA GLU A 114 4.32 -6.31 -13.47
C GLU A 114 3.65 -4.96 -13.80
N PHE A 115 2.34 -4.82 -13.56
CA PHE A 115 1.64 -3.54 -13.68
C PHE A 115 2.25 -2.48 -12.75
N LEU A 116 2.48 -2.83 -11.48
CA LEU A 116 3.15 -1.93 -10.54
C LEU A 116 4.53 -1.50 -11.06
N GLN A 117 5.33 -2.44 -11.54
CA GLN A 117 6.71 -2.22 -11.98
C GLN A 117 6.81 -1.47 -13.31
N LYS A 118 5.99 -1.85 -14.29
CA LYS A 118 6.13 -1.39 -15.69
C LYS A 118 5.24 -0.21 -16.04
N GLU A 119 4.17 0.01 -15.28
CA GLU A 119 3.16 1.02 -15.61
C GLU A 119 2.93 2.01 -14.45
N LEU A 120 2.53 1.58 -13.27
CA LEU A 120 2.16 2.49 -12.18
C LEU A 120 3.35 3.30 -11.64
N ILE A 121 4.47 2.65 -11.35
CA ILE A 121 5.68 3.34 -10.85
C ILE A 121 6.23 4.31 -11.91
N PRO A 122 6.45 3.92 -13.17
CA PRO A 122 6.88 4.84 -14.22
C PRO A 122 5.89 5.99 -14.47
N PHE A 123 4.58 5.73 -14.35
CA PHE A 123 3.57 6.79 -14.43
C PHE A 123 3.77 7.83 -13.33
N ALA A 124 3.96 7.38 -12.08
CA ALA A 124 4.17 8.29 -10.95
C ALA A 124 5.47 9.10 -11.13
N GLU A 125 6.55 8.45 -11.55
CA GLU A 125 7.87 9.09 -11.77
C GLU A 125 7.87 10.09 -12.94
N SER A 126 7.05 9.87 -13.95
CA SER A 126 6.96 10.75 -15.12
C SER A 126 6.05 11.96 -14.89
N ASN A 127 5.10 11.89 -13.97
CA ASN A 127 4.09 12.93 -13.76
C ASN A 127 4.27 13.73 -12.47
N TYR A 128 5.03 13.20 -11.51
CA TYR A 128 5.17 13.81 -10.18
C TYR A 128 6.63 13.85 -9.72
N ARG A 129 6.96 14.77 -8.83
CA ARG A 129 8.28 14.87 -8.21
C ARG A 129 8.43 13.82 -7.11
N VAL A 130 8.67 12.58 -7.50
CA VAL A 130 8.83 11.44 -6.60
C VAL A 130 10.29 11.00 -6.53
N SER A 131 10.70 10.51 -5.36
CA SER A 131 12.00 9.87 -5.17
C SER A 131 11.97 8.44 -5.73
N PRO A 132 12.80 8.09 -6.71
CA PRO A 132 12.83 6.74 -7.28
C PRO A 132 13.42 5.69 -6.32
N THR A 133 13.99 6.12 -5.20
CA THR A 133 14.62 5.27 -4.19
C THR A 133 13.92 5.32 -2.84
N ASP A 134 12.71 5.89 -2.77
CA ASP A 134 11.94 6.00 -1.53
C ASP A 134 10.46 5.69 -1.76
N ARG A 135 10.21 4.41 -2.09
CA ARG A 135 8.89 3.87 -2.36
C ARG A 135 8.43 3.00 -1.21
N THR A 136 7.22 3.22 -0.75
CA THR A 136 6.54 2.42 0.28
C THR A 136 5.35 1.71 -0.33
N LEU A 137 5.19 0.41 -0.09
CA LEU A 137 3.98 -0.34 -0.43
C LEU A 137 3.18 -0.60 0.84
N TRP A 138 1.89 -0.26 0.82
CA TRP A 138 0.95 -0.60 1.87
C TRP A 138 -0.13 -1.54 1.35
N GLY A 139 -0.45 -2.56 2.15
CA GLY A 139 -1.57 -3.45 1.91
C GLY A 139 -2.24 -3.91 3.19
N TYR A 140 -3.53 -4.21 3.09
CA TYR A 140 -4.37 -4.70 4.18
C TYR A 140 -5.17 -5.92 3.74
N SER A 141 -5.26 -6.97 4.59
CA SER A 141 -5.96 -8.21 4.28
C SER A 141 -5.43 -8.81 2.97
N SER A 142 -6.24 -9.07 1.95
CA SER A 142 -5.79 -9.62 0.67
C SER A 142 -4.66 -8.81 0.04
N SER A 143 -4.76 -7.48 0.01
CA SER A 143 -3.66 -6.65 -0.48
C SER A 143 -2.44 -6.64 0.44
N GLY A 144 -2.61 -6.94 1.74
CA GLY A 144 -1.51 -7.16 2.68
C GLY A 144 -0.75 -8.45 2.37
N TYR A 145 -1.47 -9.55 2.11
CA TYR A 145 -0.88 -10.80 1.64
C TYR A 145 -0.09 -10.59 0.36
N PHE A 146 -0.70 -9.93 -0.63
CA PHE A 146 -0.05 -9.61 -1.89
C PHE A 146 1.19 -8.72 -1.71
N ALA A 147 1.13 -7.70 -0.86
CA ALA A 147 2.27 -6.81 -0.62
C ALA A 147 3.46 -7.56 0.01
N LEU A 148 3.21 -8.48 0.94
CA LEU A 148 4.26 -9.33 1.51
C LEU A 148 4.81 -10.35 0.49
N TYR A 149 3.96 -10.90 -0.36
CA TYR A 149 4.37 -11.74 -1.48
C TYR A 149 5.28 -10.98 -2.45
N THR A 150 4.89 -9.76 -2.83
CA THR A 150 5.66 -8.87 -3.72
C THR A 150 7.06 -8.60 -3.18
N LEU A 151 7.23 -8.46 -1.86
CA LEU A 151 8.53 -8.26 -1.24
C LEU A 151 9.56 -9.32 -1.65
N PHE A 152 9.17 -10.59 -1.65
CA PHE A 152 10.10 -11.70 -1.95
C PHE A 152 10.16 -12.03 -3.44
N GLN A 153 9.13 -11.70 -4.21
CA GLN A 153 9.14 -11.88 -5.67
C GLN A 153 9.94 -10.79 -6.39
N LYS A 154 9.90 -9.55 -5.89
CA LYS A 154 10.59 -8.37 -6.48
C LYS A 154 11.20 -7.50 -5.36
N PRO A 155 12.24 -7.97 -4.67
CA PRO A 155 12.75 -7.37 -3.42
C PRO A 155 13.24 -5.92 -3.55
N ASN A 156 13.58 -5.47 -4.77
CA ASN A 156 14.08 -4.10 -5.00
C ASN A 156 12.98 -3.15 -5.51
N LEU A 157 11.74 -3.60 -5.62
CA LEU A 157 10.66 -2.76 -6.17
C LEU A 157 10.26 -1.64 -5.21
N PHE A 158 10.21 -1.95 -3.92
CA PHE A 158 9.94 -0.98 -2.85
C PHE A 158 11.00 -1.08 -1.76
N GLN A 159 11.28 0.04 -1.08
CA GLN A 159 12.25 0.12 0.00
C GLN A 159 11.59 0.00 1.38
N LYS A 160 10.26 0.19 1.43
CA LYS A 160 9.48 0.12 2.67
C LYS A 160 8.19 -0.65 2.42
N TYR A 161 7.79 -1.43 3.40
CA TYR A 161 6.55 -2.21 3.36
C TYR A 161 5.77 -2.03 4.66
N ILE A 162 4.49 -1.80 4.53
CA ILE A 162 3.54 -1.75 5.66
C ILE A 162 2.46 -2.80 5.39
N ILE A 163 2.52 -3.90 6.13
CA ILE A 163 1.64 -5.06 5.98
C ILE A 163 0.68 -5.10 7.15
N VAL A 164 -0.58 -4.93 6.86
CA VAL A 164 -1.63 -4.92 7.90
C VAL A 164 -2.54 -6.13 7.70
N ASP A 165 -2.55 -7.03 8.68
CA ASP A 165 -3.39 -8.23 8.70
C ASP A 165 -3.28 -9.09 7.42
N GLY A 166 -2.07 -9.29 6.93
CA GLY A 166 -1.76 -9.95 5.67
C GLY A 166 -0.53 -10.87 5.76
N CYS A 167 -0.36 -11.69 6.82
CA CYS A 167 0.92 -12.37 7.06
C CYS A 167 0.84 -13.80 7.62
N ASP A 168 -0.25 -14.50 7.53
CA ASP A 168 -0.40 -15.86 8.11
C ASP A 168 -0.55 -16.98 7.06
N ASN A 169 -0.05 -16.78 5.83
CA ASN A 169 -0.20 -17.72 4.71
C ASN A 169 1.08 -18.56 4.50
N GLU A 170 0.89 -19.83 4.14
CA GLU A 170 1.99 -20.76 3.82
C GLU A 170 2.82 -20.30 2.61
N GLU A 171 2.18 -19.62 1.64
CA GLU A 171 2.86 -19.13 0.43
C GLU A 171 3.97 -18.12 0.75
N HIS A 172 3.74 -17.23 1.72
CA HIS A 172 4.79 -16.32 2.20
C HIS A 172 6.01 -17.06 2.73
N SER A 173 5.77 -18.16 3.46
CA SER A 173 6.86 -18.99 3.98
C SER A 173 7.61 -19.72 2.87
N LYS A 174 6.95 -20.05 1.75
CA LYS A 174 7.62 -20.69 0.59
C LYS A 174 8.46 -19.67 -0.16
N VAL A 175 7.89 -18.51 -0.54
CA VAL A 175 8.64 -17.48 -1.29
C VAL A 175 9.78 -16.90 -0.47
N GLU A 176 9.61 -16.74 0.85
CA GLU A 176 10.68 -16.33 1.76
C GLU A 176 11.83 -17.38 1.79
N LYS A 177 11.51 -18.66 1.86
CA LYS A 177 12.53 -19.73 1.84
C LYS A 177 13.30 -19.77 0.53
N ILE A 178 12.62 -19.56 -0.61
CA ILE A 178 13.26 -19.47 -1.91
C ILE A 178 14.22 -18.28 -1.95
N TYR A 179 13.77 -17.12 -1.48
CA TYR A 179 14.60 -15.93 -1.37
C TYR A 179 15.83 -16.17 -0.47
N ALA A 180 15.62 -16.72 0.73
CA ALA A 180 16.65 -16.98 1.71
C ALA A 180 17.73 -17.96 1.22
N ALA A 181 17.40 -18.88 0.31
CA ALA A 181 18.36 -19.80 -0.27
C ALA A 181 19.39 -19.12 -1.18
N GLN A 182 19.09 -17.93 -1.66
CA GLN A 182 19.91 -17.20 -2.64
C GLN A 182 20.44 -15.87 -2.10
N HIS A 183 19.87 -15.34 -1.02
CA HIS A 183 20.15 -14.01 -0.50
C HIS A 183 20.29 -13.99 1.02
N SER A 184 21.30 -13.29 1.50
CA SER A 184 21.52 -13.00 2.93
C SER A 184 21.30 -11.52 3.28
N ASP A 185 20.96 -10.69 2.31
CA ASP A 185 20.71 -9.27 2.43
C ASP A 185 19.26 -8.94 2.04
N LEU A 186 18.62 -8.04 2.78
CA LEU A 186 17.26 -7.56 2.49
C LEU A 186 17.15 -6.10 2.93
N PRO A 187 17.61 -5.13 2.10
CA PRO A 187 17.77 -3.72 2.49
C PRO A 187 16.43 -2.97 2.46
N ILE A 188 15.51 -3.32 3.34
CA ILE A 188 14.19 -2.73 3.45
C ILE A 188 13.81 -2.38 4.89
N ARG A 189 12.81 -1.50 5.03
CA ARG A 189 12.06 -1.31 6.27
C ARG A 189 10.70 -2.02 6.15
N LEU A 190 10.42 -2.90 7.09
CA LEU A 190 9.20 -3.72 7.10
C LEU A 190 8.44 -3.52 8.42
N PHE A 191 7.22 -3.10 8.32
CA PHE A 191 6.27 -3.12 9.44
C PHE A 191 5.18 -4.14 9.15
N ILE A 192 4.96 -5.05 10.09
CA ILE A 192 3.86 -6.02 10.05
C ILE A 192 2.97 -5.78 11.26
N SER A 193 1.66 -5.76 11.07
CA SER A 193 0.71 -5.78 12.17
C SER A 193 -0.46 -6.72 11.89
N ALA A 194 -1.00 -7.28 12.96
CA ALA A 194 -2.14 -8.19 12.88
C ALA A 194 -3.01 -8.08 14.14
N PRO A 195 -4.33 -8.32 14.05
CA PRO A 195 -5.18 -8.52 15.21
C PRO A 195 -4.89 -9.88 15.87
N PRO A 196 -5.33 -10.12 17.12
CA PRO A 196 -5.01 -11.35 17.85
C PRO A 196 -5.47 -12.64 17.16
N GLU A 197 -6.58 -12.59 16.43
CA GLU A 197 -7.13 -13.72 15.70
C GLU A 197 -6.33 -14.13 14.45
N ARG A 198 -5.37 -13.32 14.04
CA ARG A 198 -4.50 -13.55 12.87
C ARG A 198 -3.04 -13.27 13.20
N ASP A 199 -2.54 -13.97 14.22
CA ASP A 199 -1.18 -13.78 14.75
C ASP A 199 -0.09 -14.07 13.72
N ALA A 200 0.65 -13.04 13.33
CA ALA A 200 1.80 -13.10 12.43
C ALA A 200 3.14 -13.37 13.14
N SER A 201 3.15 -13.54 14.45
CA SER A 201 4.38 -13.68 15.26
C SER A 201 5.29 -14.82 14.83
N LYS A 202 4.70 -15.93 14.39
CA LYS A 202 5.45 -17.11 13.89
C LYS A 202 6.25 -16.76 12.62
N PHE A 203 5.61 -16.13 11.64
CA PHE A 203 6.28 -15.71 10.41
C PHE A 203 7.37 -14.68 10.73
N PHE A 204 7.03 -13.66 11.52
CA PHE A 204 7.97 -12.62 11.92
C PHE A 204 9.16 -13.18 12.71
N GLY A 205 8.92 -14.14 13.61
CA GLY A 205 9.97 -14.85 14.33
C GLY A 205 10.90 -15.65 13.40
N ASN A 206 10.37 -16.25 12.33
CA ASN A 206 11.17 -16.91 11.30
C ASN A 206 12.04 -15.90 10.56
N LEU A 207 11.46 -14.79 10.12
CA LEU A 207 12.15 -13.72 9.41
C LEU A 207 13.32 -13.16 10.25
N ARG A 208 13.09 -12.91 11.55
CA ARG A 208 14.16 -12.48 12.47
C ARG A 208 15.29 -13.50 12.60
N ARG A 209 14.99 -14.80 12.62
CA ARG A 209 16.01 -15.87 12.68
C ARG A 209 16.87 -15.96 11.42
N ARG A 210 16.38 -15.50 10.26
CA ARG A 210 17.19 -15.40 9.04
C ARG A 210 18.35 -14.42 9.18
N ASN A 211 18.20 -13.41 10.03
CA ASN A 211 19.22 -12.39 10.27
C ASN A 211 19.73 -11.73 8.97
N TYR A 212 18.78 -11.40 8.08
CA TYR A 212 19.11 -10.69 6.85
C TYR A 212 19.87 -9.40 7.16
N ALA A 213 20.98 -9.17 6.46
CA ALA A 213 21.69 -7.91 6.51
C ALA A 213 20.75 -6.77 6.03
N ASN A 214 20.89 -5.59 6.62
CA ASN A 214 20.16 -4.35 6.27
C ASN A 214 18.61 -4.42 6.43
N LEU A 215 18.04 -5.52 6.93
CA LEU A 215 16.62 -5.58 7.26
C LEU A 215 16.32 -4.81 8.56
N GLN A 216 15.41 -3.85 8.48
CA GLN A 216 14.79 -3.21 9.64
C GLN A 216 13.33 -3.66 9.71
N ALA A 217 12.99 -4.53 10.64
CA ALA A 217 11.66 -5.10 10.72
C ALA A 217 11.06 -4.95 12.12
N GLU A 218 9.78 -4.55 12.15
CA GLU A 218 8.98 -4.39 13.35
C GLU A 218 7.66 -5.16 13.22
N TYR A 219 7.19 -5.75 14.31
CA TYR A 219 5.89 -6.40 14.41
C TYR A 219 5.09 -5.82 15.56
N ALA A 220 3.83 -5.51 15.31
CA ALA A 220 2.88 -5.06 16.32
C ALA A 220 1.62 -5.92 16.29
N GLN A 221 1.34 -6.63 17.40
CA GLN A 221 0.03 -7.19 17.62
C GLN A 221 -0.92 -6.09 18.08
N LEU A 222 -2.03 -5.89 17.36
CA LEU A 222 -3.01 -4.86 17.63
C LEU A 222 -4.16 -5.48 18.44
N ASN A 223 -4.04 -5.37 19.76
CA ASN A 223 -5.03 -5.91 20.69
C ASN A 223 -6.29 -5.02 20.71
N ASP A 224 -7.39 -5.59 21.14
CA ASP A 224 -8.68 -4.90 21.32
C ASP A 224 -9.33 -4.36 20.03
N ILE A 225 -8.82 -4.76 18.85
CA ILE A 225 -9.34 -4.33 17.57
C ILE A 225 -9.35 -5.50 16.57
N GLY A 226 -10.49 -5.73 15.93
CA GLY A 226 -10.65 -6.84 15.00
C GLY A 226 -10.35 -6.46 13.55
N HIS A 227 -10.42 -7.46 12.68
CA HIS A 227 -10.07 -7.40 11.25
C HIS A 227 -10.53 -6.12 10.53
N PHE A 228 -11.79 -5.73 10.66
CA PHE A 228 -12.31 -4.59 9.88
C PHE A 228 -11.86 -3.21 10.38
N ALA A 229 -11.34 -3.12 11.59
CA ALA A 229 -10.93 -1.84 12.18
C ALA A 229 -9.40 -1.67 12.26
N VAL A 230 -8.64 -2.76 12.12
CA VAL A 230 -7.17 -2.77 12.28
C VAL A 230 -6.43 -1.96 11.21
N SER A 231 -7.05 -1.70 10.06
CA SER A 231 -6.40 -1.05 8.92
C SER A 231 -5.90 0.36 9.22
N ALA A 232 -6.69 1.18 9.94
CA ALA A 232 -6.33 2.55 10.29
C ALA A 232 -5.18 2.61 11.31
N GLU A 233 -5.27 1.80 12.38
CA GLU A 233 -4.21 1.72 13.38
C GLU A 233 -2.92 1.16 12.80
N GLY A 234 -3.03 0.09 12.02
CA GLY A 234 -1.90 -0.54 11.34
C GLY A 234 -1.20 0.40 10.37
N LEU A 235 -1.95 1.19 9.57
CA LEU A 235 -1.39 2.21 8.71
C LEU A 235 -0.67 3.30 9.52
N THR A 236 -1.30 3.81 10.58
CA THR A 236 -0.74 4.86 11.43
C THR A 236 0.59 4.44 12.04
N LYS A 237 0.62 3.27 12.70
CA LYS A 237 1.84 2.73 13.33
C LYS A 237 2.89 2.38 12.28
N GLY A 238 2.48 1.79 11.17
CA GLY A 238 3.37 1.43 10.07
C GLY A 238 4.08 2.63 9.45
N LEU A 239 3.35 3.71 9.18
CA LEU A 239 3.95 4.95 8.67
C LEU A 239 5.00 5.51 9.64
N VAL A 240 4.67 5.56 10.94
CA VAL A 240 5.63 6.02 11.96
C VAL A 240 6.85 5.10 12.03
N SER A 241 6.66 3.78 11.95
CA SER A 241 7.76 2.81 11.99
C SER A 241 8.70 2.93 10.78
N VAL A 242 8.15 3.02 9.54
CA VAL A 242 8.99 3.00 8.34
C VAL A 242 9.56 4.37 7.94
N PHE A 243 8.98 5.48 8.42
CA PHE A 243 9.44 6.84 8.15
C PHE A 243 10.05 7.53 9.38
N GLY A 244 9.78 7.01 10.59
CA GLY A 244 10.33 7.54 11.84
C GLY A 244 11.86 7.55 11.85
N LYS A 245 12.41 8.52 12.62
CA LYS A 245 13.87 8.69 12.79
C LYS A 245 14.43 7.70 13.80
#